data_1ed6739e00b57e15229cf6692f5ca7ff
#
_entry.id   1ed6739e00b57e15229cf6692f5ca7ff
#
_cell.length_a   1.000
_cell.length_b   1.000
_cell.length_c   1.000
_cell.angle_alpha   90.00
_cell.angle_beta   90.00
_cell.angle_gamma   90.00
#
_symmetry.space_group_name_H-M   'P 1'
#
loop_
_entity.id
_entity.type
_entity.pdbx_description
1 polymer ?
#
loop_
_entity_poly.entity_id
_entity_poly.type
_entity_poly.pdbx_seq_one_letter_code
_entity_poly.pdbx_strand_id
1 'polypeptide(L)'
;AKLLDLDSGAETLADVGVRMGRIALVQPAGTTTQEARRELDASGAYLFPGFIDYHVHLFQHGSGFGMDANKLFTAGVTTAVDMGSSGYANYSAMYCSDIAGKAPRLKSFINLSPVGQPGKGINEPLNDEVISVEKMREQMIAHPGEIVGVKVRISCPIVGELGLQPLRRAVEVGEELGLPVCVHTTNPPESASAAAAILRPGDIYSHTYHGKGNTILNDDGSVQQGILDAQKRGVLMEVGNGKVNFNFPVAEKATAAGLWPDIISSDSTPATFHQSPAMWDLPFVMSKFLLLGMPLHKVVRAV
;
A
#
# COMPACT_ATOMS: atom_id res chain seq x y z
N ALA A 1 -15.88 -12.93 -20.87
CA ALA A 1 -15.36 -11.77 -20.13
C ALA A 1 -14.64 -10.79 -21.06
N LYS A 2 -14.51 -9.54 -20.62
CA LYS A 2 -13.58 -8.56 -21.21
C LYS A 2 -12.23 -8.67 -20.51
N LEU A 3 -11.17 -8.97 -21.26
CA LEU A 3 -9.79 -8.83 -20.79
C LEU A 3 -9.30 -7.43 -21.11
N LEU A 4 -8.67 -6.78 -20.15
CA LEU A 4 -8.07 -5.47 -20.30
C LEU A 4 -6.55 -5.60 -20.33
N ASP A 5 -5.93 -5.16 -21.41
CA ASP A 5 -4.48 -4.99 -21.48
C ASP A 5 -4.07 -3.79 -20.63
N LEU A 6 -3.24 -4.01 -19.61
CA LEU A 6 -2.90 -2.98 -18.62
C LEU A 6 -1.86 -1.96 -19.15
N ASP A 7 -1.18 -2.26 -20.26
CA ASP A 7 -0.22 -1.35 -20.87
C ASP A 7 -0.89 -0.43 -21.88
N SER A 8 -1.69 -1.00 -22.80
CA SER A 8 -2.32 -0.26 -23.89
C SER A 8 -3.74 0.21 -23.58
N GLY A 9 -4.42 -0.39 -22.60
CA GLY A 9 -5.86 -0.18 -22.34
C GLY A 9 -6.77 -0.88 -23.36
N ALA A 10 -6.24 -1.72 -24.25
CA ALA A 10 -7.04 -2.43 -25.22
C ALA A 10 -7.93 -3.49 -24.56
N GLU A 11 -9.17 -3.61 -25.04
CA GLU A 11 -10.14 -4.61 -24.57
C GLU A 11 -10.28 -5.75 -25.56
N THR A 12 -10.27 -6.98 -25.07
CA THR A 12 -10.50 -8.18 -25.87
C THR A 12 -11.56 -9.06 -25.21
N LEU A 13 -12.56 -9.50 -25.98
CA LEU A 13 -13.53 -10.49 -25.51
C LEU A 13 -12.93 -11.88 -25.56
N ALA A 14 -12.88 -12.58 -24.44
CA ALA A 14 -12.25 -13.89 -24.35
C ALA A 14 -12.99 -14.86 -23.42
N ASP A 15 -12.83 -16.14 -23.73
CA ASP A 15 -13.07 -17.24 -22.81
C ASP A 15 -11.77 -17.59 -22.10
N VAL A 16 -11.82 -17.74 -20.77
CA VAL A 16 -10.67 -18.05 -19.93
C VAL A 16 -10.94 -19.33 -19.17
N GLY A 17 -10.11 -20.32 -19.40
CA GLY A 17 -10.15 -21.61 -18.70
C GLY A 17 -9.09 -21.69 -17.61
N VAL A 18 -9.49 -22.18 -16.42
CA VAL A 18 -8.59 -22.39 -15.28
C VAL A 18 -8.53 -23.89 -14.97
N ARG A 19 -7.32 -24.43 -14.81
CA ARG A 19 -7.08 -25.80 -14.42
C ARG A 19 -5.98 -25.87 -13.36
N MET A 20 -6.22 -26.57 -12.26
CA MET A 20 -5.26 -26.74 -11.15
C MET A 20 -4.70 -25.38 -10.65
N GLY A 21 -5.57 -24.38 -10.50
CA GLY A 21 -5.19 -23.05 -10.01
C GLY A 21 -4.37 -22.20 -10.97
N ARG A 22 -4.27 -22.59 -12.25
CA ARG A 22 -3.54 -21.86 -13.29
C ARG A 22 -4.43 -21.55 -14.48
N ILE A 23 -4.19 -20.44 -15.15
CA ILE A 23 -4.79 -20.13 -16.45
C ILE A 23 -4.27 -21.16 -17.46
N ALA A 24 -5.16 -21.99 -17.99
CA ALA A 24 -4.82 -23.05 -18.94
C ALA A 24 -5.26 -22.71 -20.37
N LEU A 25 -6.19 -21.77 -20.53
CA LEU A 25 -6.76 -21.39 -21.80
C LEU A 25 -7.10 -19.89 -21.80
N VAL A 26 -6.76 -19.20 -22.87
CA VAL A 26 -7.29 -17.88 -23.23
C VAL A 26 -7.51 -17.88 -24.73
N GLN A 27 -8.76 -17.69 -25.18
CA GLN A 27 -9.08 -17.66 -26.61
C GLN A 27 -10.27 -16.72 -26.86
N PRO A 28 -10.53 -16.32 -28.13
CA PRO A 28 -11.66 -15.46 -28.46
C PRO A 28 -12.98 -15.99 -27.91
N ALA A 29 -13.83 -15.09 -27.40
CA ALA A 29 -15.09 -15.47 -26.78
C ALA A 29 -15.98 -16.28 -27.72
N GLY A 30 -16.61 -17.35 -27.21
CA GLY A 30 -17.50 -18.24 -27.94
C GLY A 30 -16.80 -19.22 -28.88
N THR A 31 -15.47 -19.31 -28.83
CA THR A 31 -14.72 -20.25 -29.67
C THR A 31 -14.24 -21.52 -28.93
N THR A 32 -14.42 -21.56 -27.60
CA THR A 32 -13.99 -22.73 -26.84
C THR A 32 -14.87 -23.96 -27.13
N THR A 33 -14.21 -25.07 -27.32
CA THR A 33 -14.83 -26.41 -27.41
C THR A 33 -14.49 -27.25 -26.19
N GLN A 34 -13.78 -26.71 -25.22
CA GLN A 34 -13.38 -27.40 -24.01
C GLN A 34 -14.56 -27.45 -23.03
N GLU A 35 -14.87 -28.66 -22.54
CA GLU A 35 -15.83 -28.82 -21.47
C GLU A 35 -15.21 -28.40 -20.14
N ALA A 36 -16.00 -27.67 -19.31
CA ALA A 36 -15.61 -27.26 -18.00
C ALA A 36 -16.48 -27.93 -16.92
N ARG A 37 -15.87 -28.27 -15.79
CA ARG A 37 -16.60 -28.77 -14.62
C ARG A 37 -17.57 -27.71 -14.04
N ARG A 38 -17.22 -26.44 -14.21
CA ARG A 38 -18.02 -25.28 -13.78
C ARG A 38 -17.80 -24.15 -14.78
N GLU A 39 -18.87 -23.56 -15.20
CA GLU A 39 -18.85 -22.36 -16.04
C GLU A 39 -19.39 -21.16 -15.26
N LEU A 40 -18.81 -20.01 -15.50
CA LEU A 40 -19.24 -18.72 -14.98
C LEU A 40 -19.46 -17.79 -16.16
N ASP A 41 -20.72 -17.36 -16.35
CA ASP A 41 -21.01 -16.31 -17.31
C ASP A 41 -20.49 -14.96 -16.78
N ALA A 42 -19.46 -14.44 -17.45
CA ALA A 42 -18.87 -13.15 -17.17
C ALA A 42 -19.13 -12.14 -18.31
N SER A 43 -20.24 -12.32 -19.05
CA SER A 43 -20.66 -11.38 -20.10
C SER A 43 -20.87 -9.98 -19.53
N GLY A 44 -20.27 -8.99 -20.19
CA GLY A 44 -20.31 -7.58 -19.74
C GLY A 44 -19.36 -7.22 -18.60
N ALA A 45 -18.71 -8.19 -17.96
CA ALA A 45 -17.76 -7.96 -16.89
C ALA A 45 -16.31 -7.94 -17.40
N TYR A 46 -15.46 -7.20 -16.70
CA TYR A 46 -14.02 -7.30 -16.86
C TYR A 46 -13.47 -8.45 -16.02
N LEU A 47 -12.43 -9.08 -16.55
CA LEU A 47 -11.63 -10.08 -15.84
C LEU A 47 -10.23 -9.52 -15.63
N PHE A 48 -9.83 -9.44 -14.37
CA PHE A 48 -8.51 -9.01 -13.94
C PHE A 48 -7.83 -10.11 -13.12
N PRO A 49 -6.48 -10.07 -12.97
CA PRO A 49 -5.82 -10.75 -11.86
C PRO A 49 -6.42 -10.33 -10.53
N GLY A 50 -6.30 -11.18 -9.51
CA GLY A 50 -6.68 -10.75 -8.15
C GLY A 50 -5.85 -9.56 -7.71
N PHE A 51 -6.49 -8.58 -7.08
CA PHE A 51 -5.85 -7.32 -6.67
C PHE A 51 -4.78 -7.54 -5.61
N ILE A 52 -3.80 -6.62 -5.61
CA ILE A 52 -2.77 -6.52 -4.57
C ILE A 52 -3.05 -5.27 -3.75
N ASP A 53 -3.47 -5.42 -2.50
CA ASP A 53 -3.57 -4.28 -1.60
C ASP A 53 -2.22 -4.06 -0.91
N TYR A 54 -1.50 -3.04 -1.37
CA TYR A 54 -0.13 -2.79 -0.94
C TYR A 54 -0.02 -2.17 0.45
N HIS A 55 -1.14 -1.77 1.09
CA HIS A 55 -1.15 -1.15 2.40
C HIS A 55 -2.36 -1.61 3.22
N VAL A 56 -2.12 -2.55 4.10
CA VAL A 56 -3.09 -3.05 5.09
C VAL A 56 -2.40 -3.23 6.45
N HIS A 57 -3.18 -3.41 7.51
CA HIS A 57 -2.68 -3.72 8.84
C HIS A 57 -3.29 -5.05 9.32
N LEU A 58 -2.44 -6.06 9.56
CA LEU A 58 -2.89 -7.45 9.76
C LEU A 58 -2.59 -8.02 11.16
N PHE A 59 -1.76 -7.39 11.98
CA PHE A 59 -1.42 -7.91 13.30
C PHE A 59 -2.60 -7.76 14.28
N GLN A 60 -3.59 -8.67 14.15
CA GLN A 60 -4.92 -8.54 14.74
C GLN A 60 -4.91 -8.43 16.27
N HIS A 61 -4.00 -9.15 16.93
CA HIS A 61 -3.94 -9.19 18.39
C HIS A 61 -2.78 -8.39 18.99
N GLY A 62 -1.84 -7.94 18.17
CA GLY A 62 -0.65 -7.21 18.63
C GLY A 62 -0.62 -5.73 18.25
N SER A 63 -1.54 -5.26 17.41
CA SER A 63 -1.67 -3.86 16.98
C SER A 63 -3.10 -3.37 17.15
N GLY A 64 -3.26 -2.10 17.48
CA GLY A 64 -4.57 -1.44 17.50
C GLY A 64 -5.20 -1.27 16.11
N PHE A 65 -4.44 -1.54 15.05
CA PHE A 65 -4.85 -1.40 13.65
C PHE A 65 -5.09 -2.74 12.94
N GLY A 66 -4.72 -3.87 13.55
CA GLY A 66 -4.73 -5.19 12.91
C GLY A 66 -6.13 -5.73 12.63
N MET A 67 -6.34 -6.26 11.42
CA MET A 67 -7.56 -6.93 10.98
C MET A 67 -7.28 -8.34 10.45
N ASP A 68 -8.33 -9.18 10.36
CA ASP A 68 -8.22 -10.51 9.74
C ASP A 68 -8.03 -10.40 8.22
N ALA A 69 -6.91 -10.94 7.72
CA ALA A 69 -6.55 -10.95 6.32
C ALA A 69 -7.58 -11.64 5.42
N ASN A 70 -8.31 -12.64 5.91
CA ASN A 70 -9.30 -13.36 5.12
C ASN A 70 -10.47 -12.48 4.66
N LYS A 71 -10.74 -11.38 5.36
CA LYS A 71 -11.76 -10.40 4.96
C LYS A 71 -11.42 -9.73 3.62
N LEU A 72 -10.15 -9.63 3.26
CA LEU A 72 -9.70 -8.97 2.03
C LEU A 72 -10.23 -9.66 0.75
N PHE A 73 -10.55 -10.95 0.80
CA PHE A 73 -11.16 -11.64 -0.34
C PHE A 73 -12.52 -11.07 -0.75
N THR A 74 -13.27 -10.49 0.16
CA THR A 74 -14.57 -9.87 -0.18
C THR A 74 -14.40 -8.63 -1.08
N ALA A 75 -13.18 -8.08 -1.12
CA ALA A 75 -12.77 -6.96 -1.95
C ALA A 75 -12.02 -7.38 -3.24
N GLY A 76 -11.93 -8.69 -3.53
CA GLY A 76 -11.17 -9.19 -4.67
C GLY A 76 -9.65 -9.16 -4.47
N VAL A 77 -9.17 -8.89 -3.27
CA VAL A 77 -7.73 -8.84 -2.92
C VAL A 77 -7.24 -10.25 -2.65
N THR A 78 -6.27 -10.72 -3.43
CA THR A 78 -5.66 -12.05 -3.31
C THR A 78 -4.24 -12.01 -2.76
N THR A 79 -3.63 -10.83 -2.80
CA THR A 79 -2.31 -10.57 -2.22
C THR A 79 -2.38 -9.26 -1.43
N ALA A 80 -1.77 -9.21 -0.26
CA ALA A 80 -1.72 -7.99 0.53
C ALA A 80 -0.37 -7.81 1.24
N VAL A 81 -0.05 -6.55 1.54
CA VAL A 81 1.19 -6.20 2.23
C VAL A 81 0.85 -5.51 3.54
N ASP A 82 1.21 -6.15 4.67
CA ASP A 82 1.15 -5.49 5.98
C ASP A 82 2.16 -4.35 6.04
N MET A 83 1.68 -3.16 6.33
CA MET A 83 2.51 -1.97 6.27
C MET A 83 3.11 -1.63 7.66
N GLY A 84 3.88 -2.59 8.19
CA GLY A 84 4.68 -2.40 9.39
C GLY A 84 3.86 -2.39 10.68
N SER A 85 2.85 -3.24 10.80
CA SER A 85 2.11 -3.42 12.06
C SER A 85 3.00 -3.95 13.18
N SER A 86 4.08 -4.68 12.84
CA SER A 86 5.08 -5.20 13.76
C SER A 86 6.48 -4.67 13.47
N GLY A 87 7.34 -4.70 14.47
CA GLY A 87 8.78 -4.48 14.36
C GLY A 87 9.56 -5.75 14.75
N TYR A 88 10.89 -5.66 14.83
CA TYR A 88 11.73 -6.84 15.04
C TYR A 88 11.41 -7.62 16.35
N ALA A 89 10.90 -6.93 17.38
CA ALA A 89 10.63 -7.56 18.67
C ALA A 89 9.39 -8.47 18.68
N ASN A 90 8.45 -8.25 17.75
CA ASN A 90 7.19 -8.99 17.70
C ASN A 90 6.81 -9.51 16.30
N TYR A 91 7.72 -9.42 15.33
CA TYR A 91 7.47 -9.87 13.95
C TYR A 91 7.10 -11.35 13.88
N SER A 92 7.86 -12.22 14.54
CA SER A 92 7.59 -13.67 14.55
C SER A 92 6.23 -14.02 15.16
N ALA A 93 5.76 -13.24 16.15
CA ALA A 93 4.41 -13.41 16.69
C ALA A 93 3.34 -13.06 15.65
N MET A 94 3.46 -11.92 14.96
CA MET A 94 2.58 -11.55 13.87
C MET A 94 2.61 -12.60 12.75
N TYR A 95 3.79 -13.04 12.35
CA TYR A 95 3.93 -14.04 11.30
C TYR A 95 3.16 -15.32 11.63
N CYS A 96 3.35 -15.87 12.83
CA CYS A 96 2.69 -17.11 13.25
C CYS A 96 1.18 -16.96 13.41
N SER A 97 0.69 -15.82 13.93
CA SER A 97 -0.75 -15.64 14.21
C SER A 97 -1.56 -15.16 13.01
N ASP A 98 -0.98 -14.27 12.20
CA ASP A 98 -1.76 -13.46 11.25
C ASP A 98 -1.25 -13.53 9.80
N ILE A 99 -0.08 -14.10 9.53
CA ILE A 99 0.48 -14.23 8.18
C ILE A 99 0.50 -15.68 7.71
N ALA A 100 1.16 -16.56 8.47
CA ALA A 100 1.33 -17.96 8.08
C ALA A 100 -0.01 -18.69 7.99
N GLY A 101 -0.21 -19.43 6.89
CA GLY A 101 -1.41 -20.24 6.68
C GLY A 101 -2.69 -19.48 6.38
N LYS A 102 -2.64 -18.16 6.21
CA LYS A 102 -3.79 -17.38 5.72
C LYS A 102 -4.03 -17.64 4.24
N ALA A 103 -5.28 -17.47 3.81
CA ALA A 103 -5.66 -17.77 2.45
C ALA A 103 -5.15 -16.72 1.41
N PRO A 104 -5.13 -15.40 1.67
CA PRO A 104 -4.43 -14.46 0.80
C PRO A 104 -2.91 -14.70 0.85
N ARG A 105 -2.21 -14.37 -0.24
CA ARG A 105 -0.74 -14.25 -0.21
C ARG A 105 -0.38 -12.98 0.55
N LEU A 106 0.40 -13.11 1.62
CA LEU A 106 0.75 -11.99 2.46
C LEU A 106 2.25 -11.73 2.42
N LYS A 107 2.62 -10.46 2.41
CA LYS A 107 3.96 -9.92 2.63
C LYS A 107 3.89 -8.84 3.68
N SER A 108 5.03 -8.35 4.16
CA SER A 108 5.04 -7.31 5.17
C SER A 108 6.27 -6.41 5.07
N PHE A 109 6.07 -5.16 5.43
CA PHE A 109 7.14 -4.27 5.83
C PHE A 109 7.43 -4.50 7.31
N ILE A 110 8.71 -4.44 7.70
CA ILE A 110 9.10 -4.40 9.10
C ILE A 110 9.17 -2.94 9.56
N ASN A 111 8.59 -2.62 10.70
CA ASN A 111 8.63 -1.25 11.20
C ASN A 111 10.00 -0.90 11.76
N LEU A 112 10.42 0.37 11.60
CA LEU A 112 11.62 0.91 12.23
C LEU A 112 11.54 0.84 13.76
N SER A 113 10.34 1.12 14.32
CA SER A 113 10.04 0.89 15.73
C SER A 113 10.10 -0.60 16.06
N PRO A 114 10.81 -1.00 17.12
CA PRO A 114 10.96 -2.42 17.51
C PRO A 114 9.64 -3.15 17.76
N VAL A 115 8.59 -2.44 18.12
CA VAL A 115 7.26 -2.98 18.42
C VAL A 115 6.21 -2.73 17.34
N GLY A 116 6.61 -2.13 16.23
CA GLY A 116 5.69 -1.79 15.16
C GLY A 116 4.78 -0.62 15.52
N GLN A 117 3.52 -0.73 15.10
CA GLN A 117 2.46 0.26 15.35
C GLN A 117 1.49 -0.25 16.41
N PRO A 118 1.76 -0.07 17.71
CA PRO A 118 0.92 -0.61 18.76
C PRO A 118 -0.47 0.06 18.80
N GLY A 119 -0.56 1.34 18.43
CA GLY A 119 -1.81 2.10 18.49
C GLY A 119 -2.29 2.33 19.91
N LYS A 120 -3.58 2.66 20.10
CA LYS A 120 -4.22 2.83 21.41
C LYS A 120 -3.52 3.83 22.34
N GLY A 121 -2.89 4.87 21.78
CA GLY A 121 -2.17 5.88 22.54
C GLY A 121 -0.76 5.49 23.01
N ILE A 122 -0.25 4.34 22.59
CA ILE A 122 1.13 3.93 22.83
C ILE A 122 2.01 4.49 21.72
N ASN A 123 3.06 5.22 22.12
CA ASN A 123 4.01 5.79 21.17
C ASN A 123 4.92 4.71 20.57
N GLU A 124 5.35 4.95 19.33
CA GLU A 124 6.38 4.16 18.65
C GLU A 124 7.76 4.66 19.11
N PRO A 125 8.60 3.84 19.75
CA PRO A 125 9.96 4.26 20.06
C PRO A 125 10.79 4.33 18.76
N LEU A 126 11.31 5.53 18.45
CA LEU A 126 12.05 5.84 17.22
C LEU A 126 13.43 6.46 17.46
N ASN A 127 13.91 6.43 18.71
CA ASN A 127 15.27 6.83 19.03
C ASN A 127 16.28 5.77 18.63
N ASP A 128 17.48 6.17 18.25
CA ASP A 128 18.53 5.27 17.72
C ASP A 128 18.91 4.12 18.65
N GLU A 129 18.79 4.31 19.95
CA GLU A 129 19.13 3.30 20.97
C GLU A 129 18.31 2.00 20.86
N VAL A 130 17.09 2.08 20.32
CA VAL A 130 16.19 0.94 20.17
C VAL A 130 16.12 0.38 18.75
N ILE A 131 16.69 1.10 17.77
CA ILE A 131 16.72 0.67 16.37
C ILE A 131 17.89 -0.28 16.16
N SER A 132 17.61 -1.52 15.75
CA SER A 132 18.63 -2.55 15.53
C SER A 132 18.48 -3.20 14.15
N VAL A 133 19.39 -2.87 13.25
CA VAL A 133 19.47 -3.47 11.90
C VAL A 133 19.75 -4.97 12.00
N GLU A 134 20.62 -5.37 12.94
CA GLU A 134 20.95 -6.78 13.16
C GLU A 134 19.71 -7.61 13.50
N LYS A 135 18.90 -7.15 14.46
CA LYS A 135 17.65 -7.84 14.84
C LYS A 135 16.62 -7.84 13.72
N MET A 136 16.55 -6.80 12.89
CA MET A 136 15.71 -6.81 11.69
C MET A 136 16.20 -7.86 10.69
N ARG A 137 17.50 -7.96 10.49
CA ARG A 137 18.13 -8.97 9.62
C ARG A 137 17.87 -10.39 10.12
N GLU A 138 17.91 -10.62 11.45
CA GLU A 138 17.52 -11.91 12.05
C GLU A 138 16.07 -12.29 11.66
N GLN A 139 15.13 -11.34 11.68
CA GLN A 139 13.75 -11.60 11.24
C GLN A 139 13.68 -11.94 9.75
N MET A 140 14.46 -11.27 8.90
CA MET A 140 14.51 -11.58 7.46
C MET A 140 15.07 -12.99 7.20
N ILE A 141 16.07 -13.41 7.98
CA ILE A 141 16.65 -14.77 7.89
C ILE A 141 15.65 -15.82 8.39
N ALA A 142 14.94 -15.54 9.47
CA ALA A 142 13.94 -16.45 10.04
C ALA A 142 12.70 -16.59 9.14
N HIS A 143 12.38 -15.57 8.35
CA HIS A 143 11.19 -15.51 7.48
C HIS A 143 11.58 -15.12 6.05
N PRO A 144 12.26 -15.99 5.29
CA PRO A 144 12.88 -15.65 4.01
C PRO A 144 11.83 -15.26 2.96
N GLY A 145 12.02 -14.06 2.38
CA GLY A 145 11.13 -13.51 1.35
C GLY A 145 9.78 -12.98 1.84
N GLU A 146 9.54 -12.93 3.15
CA GLU A 146 8.30 -12.41 3.72
C GLU A 146 8.37 -10.91 4.03
N ILE A 147 9.54 -10.42 4.43
CA ILE A 147 9.78 -8.99 4.69
C ILE A 147 10.27 -8.34 3.39
N VAL A 148 9.51 -7.36 2.89
CA VAL A 148 9.76 -6.74 1.58
C VAL A 148 10.09 -5.24 1.67
N GLY A 149 10.18 -4.66 2.86
CA GLY A 149 10.53 -3.25 3.04
C GLY A 149 10.60 -2.84 4.51
N VAL A 150 11.00 -1.60 4.74
CA VAL A 150 11.06 -0.95 6.06
C VAL A 150 9.99 0.13 6.14
N LYS A 151 9.18 0.14 7.21
CA LYS A 151 8.15 1.16 7.47
C LYS A 151 8.59 2.13 8.54
N VAL A 152 8.29 3.41 8.33
CA VAL A 152 8.43 4.46 9.35
C VAL A 152 7.24 5.41 9.29
N ARG A 153 6.85 6.00 10.43
CA ARG A 153 5.84 7.06 10.50
C ARG A 153 6.46 8.36 11.00
N ILE A 154 6.16 9.47 10.30
CA ILE A 154 6.73 10.79 10.63
C ILE A 154 5.67 11.85 10.97
N SER A 155 4.45 11.46 11.37
CA SER A 155 3.47 12.44 11.87
C SER A 155 4.01 13.19 13.07
N CYS A 156 3.76 14.51 13.16
CA CYS A 156 4.19 15.37 14.28
C CYS A 156 3.97 14.75 15.67
N PRO A 157 2.79 14.16 15.97
CA PRO A 157 2.55 13.57 17.30
C PRO A 157 3.40 12.32 17.58
N ILE A 158 3.98 11.68 16.54
CA ILE A 158 4.78 10.46 16.66
C ILE A 158 6.25 10.81 16.84
N VAL A 159 6.77 11.68 15.97
CA VAL A 159 8.20 12.00 15.97
C VAL A 159 8.59 13.11 16.95
N GLY A 160 7.65 14.00 17.32
CA GLY A 160 7.93 15.10 18.23
C GLY A 160 9.17 15.90 17.81
N GLU A 161 10.11 16.05 18.73
CA GLU A 161 11.36 16.79 18.50
C GLU A 161 12.36 16.10 17.58
N LEU A 162 12.16 14.80 17.28
CA LEU A 162 13.03 14.07 16.36
C LEU A 162 12.89 14.56 14.90
N GLY A 163 11.77 15.22 14.57
CA GLY A 163 11.54 15.76 13.22
C GLY A 163 11.68 14.68 12.14
N LEU A 164 12.51 14.91 11.13
CA LEU A 164 12.78 13.97 10.03
C LEU A 164 13.92 12.97 10.32
N GLN A 165 14.54 12.97 11.52
CA GLN A 165 15.62 12.03 11.83
C GLN A 165 15.19 10.56 11.68
N PRO A 166 14.00 10.11 12.18
CA PRO A 166 13.56 8.73 11.98
C PRO A 166 13.43 8.33 10.49
N LEU A 167 13.06 9.27 9.60
CA LEU A 167 13.04 8.99 8.17
C LEU A 167 14.43 8.78 7.60
N ARG A 168 15.41 9.63 7.97
CA ARG A 168 16.82 9.44 7.55
C ARG A 168 17.35 8.10 8.03
N ARG A 169 17.09 7.78 9.30
CA ARG A 169 17.50 6.48 9.86
C ARG A 169 16.83 5.30 9.15
N ALA A 170 15.55 5.41 8.78
CA ALA A 170 14.86 4.37 8.03
C ALA A 170 15.50 4.14 6.65
N VAL A 171 15.92 5.20 5.97
CA VAL A 171 16.60 5.11 4.66
C VAL A 171 17.95 4.41 4.82
N GLU A 172 18.77 4.77 5.81
CA GLU A 172 20.03 4.09 6.13
C GLU A 172 19.82 2.59 6.40
N VAL A 173 18.82 2.26 7.25
CA VAL A 173 18.45 0.86 7.53
C VAL A 173 18.01 0.14 6.25
N GLY A 174 17.20 0.79 5.41
CA GLY A 174 16.78 0.26 4.13
C GLY A 174 17.97 -0.03 3.20
N GLU A 175 19.00 0.84 3.18
CA GLU A 175 20.24 0.62 2.42
C GLU A 175 21.02 -0.59 2.95
N GLU A 176 21.21 -0.67 4.26
CA GLU A 176 21.93 -1.77 4.89
C GLU A 176 21.25 -3.14 4.71
N LEU A 177 19.92 -3.17 4.62
CA LEU A 177 19.12 -4.38 4.42
C LEU A 177 18.84 -4.69 2.95
N GLY A 178 19.11 -3.76 2.03
CA GLY A 178 18.74 -3.87 0.61
C GLY A 178 17.23 -3.81 0.38
N LEU A 179 16.50 -3.03 1.18
CA LEU A 179 15.05 -2.92 1.16
C LEU A 179 14.58 -1.50 0.84
N PRO A 180 13.42 -1.34 0.17
CA PRO A 180 12.77 -0.05 0.05
C PRO A 180 12.20 0.41 1.39
N VAL A 181 12.01 1.73 1.52
CA VAL A 181 11.37 2.37 2.67
C VAL A 181 9.99 2.88 2.29
N CYS A 182 9.00 2.65 3.15
CA CYS A 182 7.70 3.31 3.06
C CYS A 182 7.52 4.26 4.24
N VAL A 183 7.30 5.54 3.94
CA VAL A 183 7.08 6.57 4.96
C VAL A 183 5.62 7.02 5.02
N HIS A 184 5.01 6.96 6.20
CA HIS A 184 3.71 7.59 6.48
C HIS A 184 3.90 9.09 6.67
N THR A 185 3.24 9.90 5.86
CA THR A 185 3.48 11.35 5.77
C THR A 185 2.31 12.22 6.23
N THR A 186 1.23 11.66 6.75
CA THR A 186 0.09 12.49 7.24
C THR A 186 0.52 13.38 8.38
N ASN A 187 0.40 14.70 8.19
CA ASN A 187 0.85 15.73 9.14
C ASN A 187 2.35 15.62 9.48
N PRO A 188 3.27 15.71 8.50
CA PRO A 188 4.70 15.60 8.74
C PRO A 188 5.25 16.85 9.46
N PRO A 189 6.42 16.74 10.15
CA PRO A 189 6.99 17.86 10.92
C PRO A 189 7.55 19.00 10.06
N GLU A 190 7.89 18.69 8.80
CA GLU A 190 8.42 19.64 7.83
C GLU A 190 7.62 19.59 6.53
N SER A 191 8.03 20.38 5.52
CA SER A 191 7.37 20.35 4.20
C SER A 191 7.39 18.98 3.57
N ALA A 192 6.39 18.68 2.76
CA ALA A 192 6.33 17.44 2.00
C ALA A 192 7.56 17.25 1.11
N SER A 193 8.04 18.35 0.49
CA SER A 193 9.27 18.35 -0.31
C SER A 193 10.51 17.96 0.50
N ALA A 194 10.64 18.41 1.76
CA ALA A 194 11.77 18.07 2.61
C ALA A 194 11.79 16.57 2.94
N ALA A 195 10.62 15.99 3.26
CA ALA A 195 10.49 14.55 3.48
C ALA A 195 10.78 13.75 2.21
N ALA A 196 10.23 14.16 1.06
CA ALA A 196 10.43 13.48 -0.22
C ALA A 196 11.88 13.55 -0.73
N ALA A 197 12.62 14.61 -0.38
CA ALA A 197 14.04 14.75 -0.76
C ALA A 197 14.96 13.69 -0.11
N ILE A 198 14.56 13.10 1.02
CA ILE A 198 15.32 12.07 1.73
C ILE A 198 15.16 10.70 1.04
N LEU A 199 14.04 10.46 0.35
CA LEU A 199 13.70 9.17 -0.24
C LEU A 199 14.52 8.86 -1.50
N ARG A 200 14.84 7.59 -1.69
CA ARG A 200 15.57 7.03 -2.82
C ARG A 200 14.60 6.58 -3.93
N PRO A 201 15.05 6.38 -5.16
CA PRO A 201 14.28 5.65 -6.17
C PRO A 201 13.84 4.29 -5.65
N GLY A 202 12.54 3.98 -5.77
CA GLY A 202 11.92 2.76 -5.23
C GLY A 202 11.39 2.88 -3.79
N ASP A 203 11.76 3.92 -3.04
CA ASP A 203 11.09 4.23 -1.77
C ASP A 203 9.68 4.78 -2.00
N ILE A 204 8.82 4.70 -0.99
CA ILE A 204 7.39 4.97 -1.09
C ILE A 204 7.00 6.14 -0.19
N TYR A 205 6.47 7.21 -0.80
CA TYR A 205 5.83 8.32 -0.13
C TYR A 205 4.35 7.99 0.07
N SER A 206 3.98 7.52 1.26
CA SER A 206 2.64 7.03 1.57
C SER A 206 1.73 8.16 2.06
N HIS A 207 0.42 8.03 1.77
CA HIS A 207 -0.62 9.01 2.07
C HIS A 207 -0.44 10.33 1.30
N THR A 208 -0.01 10.24 0.06
CA THR A 208 0.29 11.40 -0.80
C THR A 208 -0.82 12.46 -0.79
N TYR A 209 -2.08 12.03 -0.74
CA TYR A 209 -3.23 12.93 -0.90
C TYR A 209 -3.91 13.30 0.43
N HIS A 210 -3.20 13.24 1.57
CA HIS A 210 -3.77 13.66 2.84
C HIS A 210 -4.03 15.17 2.90
N GLY A 211 -4.97 15.59 3.76
CA GLY A 211 -5.34 17.00 3.93
C GLY A 211 -4.98 17.58 5.29
N LYS A 212 -3.94 17.08 5.98
CA LYS A 212 -3.58 17.50 7.35
C LYS A 212 -2.16 18.05 7.44
N GLY A 213 -2.01 19.20 8.11
CA GLY A 213 -0.72 19.83 8.34
C GLY A 213 0.00 20.17 7.03
N ASN A 214 1.29 19.86 6.95
CA ASN A 214 2.11 20.09 5.76
C ASN A 214 1.76 19.08 4.66
N THR A 215 0.80 19.44 3.80
CA THR A 215 0.40 18.62 2.63
C THR A 215 1.39 18.77 1.48
N ILE A 216 1.14 18.05 0.39
CA ILE A 216 1.92 18.19 -0.86
C ILE A 216 1.66 19.50 -1.60
N LEU A 217 0.73 20.35 -1.13
CA LEU A 217 0.37 21.62 -1.76
C LEU A 217 1.08 22.78 -1.09
N ASN A 218 1.40 23.80 -1.90
CA ASN A 218 1.78 25.13 -1.45
C ASN A 218 0.52 25.92 -1.02
N ASP A 219 0.71 27.08 -0.39
CA ASP A 219 -0.40 27.95 0.05
C ASP A 219 -1.28 28.44 -1.12
N ASP A 220 -0.72 28.60 -2.32
CA ASP A 220 -1.46 28.93 -3.55
C ASP A 220 -2.23 27.74 -4.15
N GLY A 221 -2.09 26.56 -3.56
CA GLY A 221 -2.72 25.32 -3.98
C GLY A 221 -1.99 24.58 -5.13
N SER A 222 -0.85 25.06 -5.58
CA SER A 222 0.01 24.31 -6.51
C SER A 222 0.71 23.15 -5.78
N VAL A 223 1.09 22.11 -6.53
CA VAL A 223 1.88 20.99 -5.97
C VAL A 223 3.32 21.47 -5.73
N GLN A 224 3.87 21.15 -4.57
CA GLN A 224 5.27 21.44 -4.25
C GLN A 224 6.20 20.78 -5.28
N GLN A 225 7.12 21.56 -5.85
CA GLN A 225 8.01 21.09 -6.92
C GLN A 225 8.85 19.88 -6.47
N GLY A 226 9.29 19.83 -5.21
CA GLY A 226 10.06 18.71 -4.67
C GLY A 226 9.31 17.37 -4.69
N ILE A 227 7.98 17.36 -4.64
CA ILE A 227 7.15 16.16 -4.79
C ILE A 227 7.16 15.66 -6.24
N LEU A 228 6.96 16.58 -7.20
CA LEU A 228 7.03 16.24 -8.63
C LEU A 228 8.42 15.71 -9.01
N ASP A 229 9.46 16.32 -8.48
CA ASP A 229 10.85 15.90 -8.73
C ASP A 229 11.16 14.56 -8.06
N ALA A 230 10.59 14.29 -6.88
CA ALA A 230 10.73 13.00 -6.21
C ALA A 230 10.10 11.88 -7.04
N GLN A 231 8.86 12.05 -7.54
CA GLN A 231 8.22 11.07 -8.43
C GLN A 231 9.02 10.85 -9.71
N LYS A 232 9.51 11.92 -10.36
CA LYS A 232 10.38 11.80 -11.55
C LYS A 232 11.68 11.05 -11.25
N ARG A 233 12.21 11.16 -10.03
CA ARG A 233 13.42 10.46 -9.58
C ARG A 233 13.14 8.98 -9.30
N GLY A 234 11.90 8.55 -9.25
CA GLY A 234 11.48 7.17 -9.02
C GLY A 234 11.00 6.88 -7.59
N VAL A 235 10.70 7.90 -6.77
CA VAL A 235 9.95 7.73 -5.53
C VAL A 235 8.51 7.42 -5.89
N LEU A 236 7.93 6.37 -5.32
CA LEU A 236 6.58 5.92 -5.60
C LEU A 236 5.56 6.68 -4.74
N MET A 237 4.55 7.27 -5.38
CA MET A 237 3.47 7.98 -4.71
C MET A 237 2.32 7.03 -4.40
N GLU A 238 2.05 6.82 -3.10
CA GLU A 238 1.06 5.87 -2.63
C GLU A 238 -0.15 6.57 -2.02
N VAL A 239 -1.34 6.04 -2.32
CA VAL A 239 -2.61 6.58 -1.80
C VAL A 239 -2.75 6.32 -0.32
N GLY A 240 -2.70 5.07 0.14
CA GLY A 240 -2.90 4.71 1.54
C GLY A 240 -4.16 5.37 2.12
N ASN A 241 -5.34 5.07 1.60
CA ASN A 241 -6.56 5.86 1.81
C ASN A 241 -6.91 6.09 3.28
N GLY A 242 -6.91 5.05 4.10
CA GLY A 242 -7.24 5.10 5.52
C GLY A 242 -8.52 5.88 5.86
N LYS A 243 -8.62 6.30 7.13
CA LYS A 243 -9.75 7.10 7.60
C LYS A 243 -9.59 8.60 7.33
N VAL A 244 -8.35 9.10 7.37
CA VAL A 244 -8.02 10.54 7.35
C VAL A 244 -6.90 10.90 6.38
N ASN A 245 -6.40 9.91 5.65
CA ASN A 245 -5.20 10.03 4.83
C ASN A 245 -5.51 10.36 3.36
N PHE A 246 -6.78 10.58 3.03
CA PHE A 246 -7.22 11.02 1.71
C PHE A 246 -8.12 12.25 1.80
N ASN A 247 -7.87 13.22 0.92
CA ASN A 247 -8.64 14.45 0.80
C ASN A 247 -8.86 14.77 -0.70
N PHE A 248 -10.12 14.80 -1.14
CA PHE A 248 -10.46 15.05 -2.54
C PHE A 248 -9.90 16.38 -3.08
N PRO A 249 -10.05 17.54 -2.41
CA PRO A 249 -9.46 18.80 -2.86
C PRO A 249 -7.95 18.74 -3.10
N VAL A 250 -7.19 17.98 -2.29
CA VAL A 250 -5.75 17.76 -2.50
C VAL A 250 -5.53 16.87 -3.72
N ALA A 251 -6.28 15.76 -3.83
CA ALA A 251 -6.16 14.83 -4.94
C ALA A 251 -6.52 15.47 -6.28
N GLU A 252 -7.58 16.27 -6.35
CA GLU A 252 -8.00 17.01 -7.55
C GLU A 252 -6.89 17.95 -8.05
N LYS A 253 -6.29 18.76 -7.15
CA LYS A 253 -5.20 19.66 -7.49
C LYS A 253 -3.95 18.89 -7.93
N ALA A 254 -3.62 17.81 -7.21
CA ALA A 254 -2.46 16.98 -7.52
C ALA A 254 -2.58 16.30 -8.89
N THR A 255 -3.73 15.68 -9.19
CA THR A 255 -3.96 15.00 -10.47
C THR A 255 -4.07 15.98 -11.63
N ALA A 256 -4.65 17.16 -11.42
CA ALA A 256 -4.64 18.25 -12.40
C ALA A 256 -3.22 18.75 -12.73
N ALA A 257 -2.30 18.70 -11.77
CA ALA A 257 -0.88 18.99 -11.98
C ALA A 257 -0.07 17.79 -12.55
N GLY A 258 -0.74 16.67 -12.85
CA GLY A 258 -0.12 15.48 -13.41
C GLY A 258 0.48 14.52 -12.37
N LEU A 259 0.31 14.78 -11.06
CA LEU A 259 0.75 13.89 -9.98
C LEU A 259 -0.29 12.79 -9.74
N TRP A 260 -0.16 11.70 -10.49
CA TRP A 260 -0.97 10.49 -10.33
C TRP A 260 -0.31 9.50 -9.37
N PRO A 261 -1.09 8.65 -8.67
CA PRO A 261 -0.50 7.63 -7.81
C PRO A 261 0.18 6.54 -8.63
N ASP A 262 1.30 6.05 -8.13
CA ASP A 262 1.96 4.83 -8.60
C ASP A 262 1.33 3.60 -7.95
N ILE A 263 0.83 3.75 -6.70
CA ILE A 263 0.21 2.68 -5.90
C ILE A 263 -1.13 3.18 -5.35
N ILE A 264 -2.21 2.47 -5.68
CA ILE A 264 -3.53 2.65 -5.06
C ILE A 264 -3.72 1.56 -4.01
N SER A 265 -3.86 1.96 -2.75
CA SER A 265 -3.95 1.08 -1.61
C SER A 265 -4.98 1.56 -0.60
N SER A 266 -5.46 0.66 0.25
CA SER A 266 -6.60 0.95 1.12
C SER A 266 -6.24 1.52 2.48
N ASP A 267 -5.11 1.14 3.07
CA ASP A 267 -4.81 1.35 4.50
C ASP A 267 -5.92 0.74 5.38
N SER A 268 -6.27 -0.50 5.06
CA SER A 268 -7.34 -1.22 5.74
C SER A 268 -7.00 -1.56 7.18
N THR A 269 -7.91 -1.19 8.06
CA THR A 269 -7.92 -1.47 9.50
C THR A 269 -9.34 -1.82 9.95
N PRO A 270 -9.58 -2.33 11.17
CA PRO A 270 -10.95 -2.50 11.67
C PRO A 270 -11.79 -1.22 11.69
N ALA A 271 -11.13 -0.06 11.75
CA ALA A 271 -11.81 1.24 11.79
C ALA A 271 -12.10 1.83 10.39
N THR A 272 -11.61 1.18 9.32
CA THR A 272 -11.76 1.68 7.95
C THR A 272 -12.44 0.70 7.03
N PHE A 273 -12.16 -0.60 7.13
CA PHE A 273 -12.72 -1.62 6.26
C PHE A 273 -14.23 -1.76 6.48
N HIS A 274 -15.01 -1.55 5.42
CA HIS A 274 -16.48 -1.48 5.43
C HIS A 274 -17.03 -0.37 6.36
N GLN A 275 -16.29 0.76 6.48
CA GLN A 275 -16.70 1.92 7.30
C GLN A 275 -16.96 3.15 6.43
N SER A 276 -18.19 3.26 5.89
CA SER A 276 -18.63 4.46 5.18
C SER A 276 -18.67 5.67 6.13
N PRO A 277 -18.40 6.90 5.67
CA PRO A 277 -18.09 7.29 4.28
C PRO A 277 -16.59 7.28 3.95
N ALA A 278 -15.73 6.99 4.91
CA ALA A 278 -14.28 7.16 4.72
C ALA A 278 -13.72 6.16 3.69
N MET A 279 -14.10 4.89 3.85
CA MET A 279 -13.67 3.80 2.98
C MET A 279 -14.68 2.65 3.06
N TRP A 280 -14.79 1.86 1.98
CA TRP A 280 -15.46 0.57 2.00
C TRP A 280 -14.43 -0.55 1.85
N ASP A 281 -13.73 -0.58 0.72
CA ASP A 281 -12.73 -1.57 0.36
C ASP A 281 -11.76 -1.01 -0.70
N LEU A 282 -10.83 -1.81 -1.22
CA LEU A 282 -9.91 -1.39 -2.26
C LEU A 282 -10.61 -0.96 -3.56
N PRO A 283 -11.60 -1.67 -4.13
CA PRO A 283 -12.40 -1.20 -5.26
C PRO A 283 -13.05 0.16 -5.05
N PHE A 284 -13.48 0.46 -3.83
CA PHE A 284 -13.99 1.79 -3.50
C PHE A 284 -12.90 2.87 -3.61
N VAL A 285 -11.67 2.59 -3.17
CA VAL A 285 -10.54 3.52 -3.34
C VAL A 285 -10.19 3.68 -4.82
N MET A 286 -10.17 2.59 -5.59
CA MET A 286 -9.98 2.62 -7.05
C MET A 286 -10.99 3.54 -7.74
N SER A 287 -12.27 3.47 -7.32
CA SER A 287 -13.36 4.29 -7.88
C SER A 287 -13.11 5.80 -7.72
N LYS A 288 -12.41 6.25 -6.68
CA LYS A 288 -12.05 7.66 -6.49
C LYS A 288 -11.15 8.15 -7.62
N PHE A 289 -10.19 7.33 -8.06
CA PHE A 289 -9.28 7.69 -9.13
C PHE A 289 -9.93 7.59 -10.52
N LEU A 290 -10.88 6.68 -10.71
CA LEU A 290 -11.75 6.70 -11.89
C LEU A 290 -12.56 8.00 -11.96
N LEU A 291 -13.13 8.45 -10.84
CA LEU A 291 -13.85 9.72 -10.74
C LEU A 291 -12.94 10.93 -11.04
N LEU A 292 -11.68 10.89 -10.63
CA LEU A 292 -10.68 11.92 -10.95
C LEU A 292 -10.17 11.86 -12.39
N GLY A 293 -10.63 10.89 -13.20
CA GLY A 293 -10.30 10.79 -14.63
C GLY A 293 -9.12 9.88 -14.96
N MET A 294 -8.62 9.10 -14.01
CA MET A 294 -7.58 8.10 -14.28
C MET A 294 -8.16 6.96 -15.14
N PRO A 295 -7.54 6.60 -16.29
CA PRO A 295 -8.04 5.50 -17.12
C PRO A 295 -8.08 4.17 -16.39
N LEU A 296 -9.10 3.33 -16.67
CA LEU A 296 -9.32 2.06 -15.96
C LEU A 296 -8.07 1.16 -15.94
N HIS A 297 -7.38 1.02 -17.09
CA HIS A 297 -6.16 0.20 -17.16
C HIS A 297 -5.05 0.71 -16.24
N LYS A 298 -4.92 2.02 -16.06
CA LYS A 298 -3.94 2.61 -15.13
C LYS A 298 -4.35 2.42 -13.68
N VAL A 299 -5.67 2.53 -13.37
CA VAL A 299 -6.18 2.26 -12.02
C VAL A 299 -5.94 0.80 -11.63
N VAL A 300 -6.25 -0.15 -12.54
CA VAL A 300 -6.02 -1.58 -12.29
C VAL A 300 -4.54 -1.92 -12.21
N ARG A 301 -3.68 -1.24 -12.98
CA ARG A 301 -2.23 -1.45 -12.90
C ARG A 301 -1.62 -0.98 -11.58
N ALA A 302 -2.25 -0.01 -10.92
CA ALA A 302 -1.78 0.57 -9.66
C ALA A 302 -2.19 -0.22 -8.40
N VAL A 303 -2.87 -1.35 -8.58
CA VAL A 303 -3.33 -2.26 -7.51
C VAL A 303 -2.81 -3.68 -7.69
#